data_4d53d4315b18851ca8cc26ce23cf636d
#
_entry.id   4d53d4315b18851ca8cc26ce23cf636d
#
_cell.length_a   1.000
_cell.length_b   1.000
_cell.length_c   1.000
_cell.angle_alpha   90.00
_cell.angle_beta   90.00
_cell.angle_gamma   90.00
#
_symmetry.space_group_name_H-M   'P 1'
#
loop_
_entity.id
_entity.type
_entity.pdbx_description
1 polymer ?
#
loop_
_entity_poly.entity_id
_entity_poly.type
_entity_poly.pdbx_seq_one_letter_code
_entity_poly.pdbx_strand_id
1 'polypeptide(L)'
;MVRVMPIDEHDEAVALTSHAPQVVSSLMAARLAGADPELVSVAGQGLRDVVRMAGSDPGLGSDVLTANAHQVAPVLAALRDDLDAVVGALGAPGSQPQIAEVMVRGNAGARMLPAKHGGVAAEYVDVLVEVKDEPGSLRHVFLAAA
;
A
#
# COMPACT_ATOMS: atom_id res chain seq x y z
N MET A 1 -5.41 5.01 -21.85
CA MET A 1 -6.49 6.01 -21.98
C MET A 1 -5.93 7.35 -21.52
N VAL A 2 -5.97 8.39 -22.34
CA VAL A 2 -5.58 9.77 -21.95
C VAL A 2 -6.82 10.43 -21.38
N ARG A 3 -6.73 11.02 -20.17
CA ARG A 3 -7.80 11.80 -19.54
C ARG A 3 -7.37 13.26 -19.49
N VAL A 4 -8.14 14.13 -20.09
CA VAL A 4 -7.94 15.59 -20.01
C VAL A 4 -8.77 16.12 -18.84
N MET A 5 -8.16 16.90 -17.95
CA MET A 5 -8.80 17.46 -16.77
C MET A 5 -8.22 18.85 -16.45
N PRO A 6 -8.91 19.71 -15.70
CA PRO A 6 -8.36 20.95 -15.16
C PRO A 6 -7.09 20.69 -14.34
N ILE A 7 -6.23 21.73 -14.26
CA ILE A 7 -4.92 21.60 -13.59
C ILE A 7 -5.07 21.28 -12.10
N ASP A 8 -6.03 21.93 -11.44
CA ASP A 8 -6.28 21.75 -10.01
C ASP A 8 -6.78 20.32 -9.71
N GLU A 9 -7.66 19.77 -10.57
CA GLU A 9 -8.12 18.38 -10.46
C GLU A 9 -6.97 17.37 -10.71
N HIS A 10 -6.07 17.70 -11.64
CA HIS A 10 -4.87 16.89 -11.87
C HIS A 10 -3.98 16.87 -10.64
N ASP A 11 -3.69 18.02 -10.05
CA ASP A 11 -2.78 18.16 -8.92
C ASP A 11 -3.33 17.47 -7.67
N GLU A 12 -4.64 17.56 -7.42
CA GLU A 12 -5.33 16.77 -6.38
C GLU A 12 -5.22 15.25 -6.63
N ALA A 13 -5.52 14.81 -7.86
CA ALA A 13 -5.47 13.40 -8.22
C ALA A 13 -4.06 12.80 -8.05
N VAL A 14 -3.02 13.48 -8.54
CA VAL A 14 -1.64 12.97 -8.44
C VAL A 14 -1.06 13.10 -7.04
N ALA A 15 -1.54 14.03 -6.21
CA ALA A 15 -1.18 14.08 -4.80
C ALA A 15 -1.52 12.78 -4.09
N LEU A 16 -2.73 12.23 -4.33
CA LEU A 16 -3.18 11.00 -3.72
C LEU A 16 -2.59 9.74 -4.40
N THR A 17 -2.52 9.73 -5.75
CA THR A 17 -2.22 8.50 -6.51
C THR A 17 -0.75 8.31 -6.86
N SER A 18 0.07 9.35 -6.68
CA SER A 18 1.49 9.34 -7.06
C SER A 18 2.40 9.93 -5.97
N HIS A 19 2.16 11.18 -5.55
CA HIS A 19 3.09 11.94 -4.73
C HIS A 19 3.14 11.43 -3.28
N ALA A 20 1.99 11.27 -2.62
CA ALA A 20 1.93 10.71 -1.27
C ALA A 20 2.44 9.23 -1.23
N PRO A 21 2.08 8.34 -2.16
CA PRO A 21 2.70 7.02 -2.28
C PRO A 21 4.23 7.05 -2.39
N GLN A 22 4.79 7.98 -3.16
CA GLN A 22 6.23 8.18 -3.27
C GLN A 22 6.87 8.47 -1.90
N VAL A 23 6.27 9.39 -1.13
CA VAL A 23 6.76 9.75 0.21
C VAL A 23 6.68 8.55 1.15
N VAL A 24 5.55 7.83 1.18
CA VAL A 24 5.35 6.63 2.03
C VAL A 24 6.40 5.56 1.70
N SER A 25 6.62 5.29 0.42
CA SER A 25 7.65 4.38 -0.07
C SER A 25 9.04 4.78 0.43
N SER A 26 9.39 6.06 0.30
CA SER A 26 10.69 6.59 0.72
C SER A 26 10.87 6.55 2.24
N LEU A 27 9.83 6.87 3.01
CA LEU A 27 9.87 6.79 4.48
C LEU A 27 10.07 5.36 4.97
N MET A 28 9.40 4.38 4.35
CA MET A 28 9.58 2.96 4.68
C MET A 28 10.99 2.48 4.31
N ALA A 29 11.48 2.81 3.12
CA ALA A 29 12.85 2.48 2.68
C ALA A 29 13.92 3.09 3.59
N ALA A 30 13.72 4.32 4.07
CA ALA A 30 14.63 4.99 4.98
C ALA A 30 14.81 4.23 6.31
N ARG A 31 13.84 3.43 6.74
CA ARG A 31 13.97 2.56 7.94
C ARG A 31 14.95 1.41 7.71
N LEU A 32 15.18 1.02 6.47
CA LEU A 32 16.09 -0.06 6.12
C LEU A 32 17.56 0.40 6.10
N ALA A 33 17.83 1.70 5.91
CA ALA A 33 19.19 2.22 5.75
C ALA A 33 20.08 2.02 6.99
N GLY A 34 19.50 1.89 8.19
CA GLY A 34 20.22 1.63 9.43
C GLY A 34 19.87 0.27 10.05
N ALA A 35 19.16 -0.60 9.34
CA ALA A 35 18.77 -1.92 9.84
C ALA A 35 19.91 -2.94 9.70
N ASP A 36 19.88 -3.95 10.57
CA ASP A 36 20.79 -5.09 10.46
C ASP A 36 20.57 -5.82 9.12
N PRO A 37 21.65 -6.05 8.32
CA PRO A 37 21.56 -6.78 7.06
C PRO A 37 20.92 -8.17 7.16
N GLU A 38 21.11 -8.88 8.27
CA GLU A 38 20.47 -10.18 8.50
C GLU A 38 18.95 -10.07 8.60
N LEU A 39 18.43 -9.02 9.28
CA LEU A 39 17.00 -8.76 9.34
C LEU A 39 16.43 -8.39 7.97
N VAL A 40 17.17 -7.63 7.17
CA VAL A 40 16.75 -7.24 5.83
C VAL A 40 16.78 -8.41 4.84
N SER A 41 17.67 -9.40 5.06
CA SER A 41 17.82 -10.56 4.17
C SER A 41 16.54 -11.40 4.03
N VAL A 42 15.67 -11.38 5.03
CA VAL A 42 14.38 -12.11 5.01
C VAL A 42 13.25 -11.33 4.34
N ALA A 43 13.55 -10.19 3.70
CA ALA A 43 12.57 -9.36 3.04
C ALA A 43 11.86 -10.10 1.90
N GLY A 44 10.55 -10.24 2.03
CA GLY A 44 9.67 -10.81 1.02
C GLY A 44 9.22 -9.80 -0.05
N GLN A 45 8.37 -10.26 -0.97
CA GLN A 45 7.86 -9.45 -2.06
C GLN A 45 7.05 -8.23 -1.57
N GLY A 46 6.27 -8.36 -0.49
CA GLY A 46 5.48 -7.26 0.06
C GLY A 46 6.32 -6.03 0.40
N LEU A 47 7.48 -6.21 1.07
CA LEU A 47 8.38 -5.08 1.35
C LEU A 47 8.94 -4.47 0.06
N ARG A 48 9.35 -5.31 -0.91
CA ARG A 48 9.88 -4.86 -2.21
C ARG A 48 8.87 -4.01 -2.97
N ASP A 49 7.59 -4.39 -2.96
CA ASP A 49 6.52 -3.64 -3.62
C ASP A 49 6.28 -2.29 -2.95
N VAL A 50 6.28 -2.24 -1.62
CA VAL A 50 6.10 -0.98 -0.86
C VAL A 50 7.26 -0.02 -1.12
N VAL A 51 8.52 -0.46 -1.10
CA VAL A 51 9.70 0.41 -1.23
C VAL A 51 10.12 0.68 -2.68
N ARG A 52 9.45 0.11 -3.66
CA ARG A 52 9.83 0.17 -5.07
C ARG A 52 9.98 1.61 -5.59
N MET A 53 9.12 2.51 -5.16
CA MET A 53 9.16 3.91 -5.62
C MET A 53 10.29 4.72 -4.98
N ALA A 54 10.85 4.27 -3.88
CA ALA A 54 11.95 4.97 -3.19
C ALA A 54 13.25 5.04 -4.01
N GLY A 55 13.39 4.21 -5.05
CA GLY A 55 14.55 4.21 -5.95
C GLY A 55 14.56 5.32 -7.01
N SER A 56 13.60 6.26 -7.01
CA SER A 56 13.55 7.39 -7.92
C SER A 56 14.59 8.48 -7.57
N ASP A 57 14.85 9.37 -8.54
CA ASP A 57 15.78 10.50 -8.32
C ASP A 57 15.30 11.43 -7.21
N PRO A 58 16.12 11.71 -6.16
CA PRO A 58 15.69 12.52 -5.03
C PRO A 58 15.45 14.00 -5.37
N GLY A 59 16.21 14.55 -6.32
CA GLY A 59 16.06 15.94 -6.77
C GLY A 59 14.71 16.13 -7.45
N LEU A 60 14.43 15.30 -8.47
CA LEU A 60 13.15 15.33 -9.16
C LEU A 60 11.97 15.10 -8.18
N GLY A 61 12.10 14.13 -7.27
CA GLY A 61 11.08 13.87 -6.25
C GLY A 61 10.81 15.08 -5.36
N SER A 62 11.87 15.76 -4.92
CA SER A 62 11.77 17.00 -4.10
C SER A 62 11.06 18.11 -4.85
N ASP A 63 11.41 18.35 -6.11
CA ASP A 63 10.82 19.40 -6.94
C ASP A 63 9.32 19.19 -7.15
N VAL A 64 8.93 17.96 -7.50
CA VAL A 64 7.52 17.59 -7.72
C VAL A 64 6.70 17.74 -6.43
N LEU A 65 7.21 17.28 -5.30
CA LEU A 65 6.52 17.38 -4.02
C LEU A 65 6.37 18.83 -3.57
N THR A 66 7.39 19.67 -3.79
CA THR A 66 7.36 21.09 -3.43
C THR A 66 6.39 21.86 -4.31
N ALA A 67 6.38 21.58 -5.61
CA ALA A 67 5.46 22.23 -6.55
C ALA A 67 3.99 21.95 -6.22
N ASN A 68 3.66 20.73 -5.74
CA ASN A 68 2.30 20.32 -5.38
C ASN A 68 2.07 20.21 -3.85
N ALA A 69 2.83 20.96 -3.05
CA ALA A 69 2.84 20.82 -1.59
C ALA A 69 1.45 21.04 -0.95
N HIS A 70 0.65 21.96 -1.49
CA HIS A 70 -0.67 22.29 -0.96
C HIS A 70 -1.70 21.15 -1.07
N GLN A 71 -1.56 20.28 -2.06
CA GLN A 71 -2.40 19.09 -2.22
C GLN A 71 -1.80 17.85 -1.53
N VAL A 72 -0.47 17.75 -1.49
CA VAL A 72 0.22 16.59 -0.89
C VAL A 72 0.17 16.64 0.64
N ALA A 73 0.36 17.81 1.24
CA ALA A 73 0.43 17.94 2.69
C ALA A 73 -0.82 17.45 3.44
N PRO A 74 -2.07 17.72 2.99
CA PRO A 74 -3.27 17.18 3.61
C PRO A 74 -3.34 15.65 3.58
N VAL A 75 -2.94 15.02 2.46
CA VAL A 75 -2.92 13.56 2.33
C VAL A 75 -1.94 12.94 3.31
N LEU A 76 -0.74 13.50 3.42
CA LEU A 76 0.28 13.02 4.36
C LEU A 76 -0.11 13.28 5.81
N ALA A 77 -0.82 14.38 6.11
CA ALA A 77 -1.34 14.64 7.44
C ALA A 77 -2.37 13.57 7.86
N ALA A 78 -3.30 13.21 6.99
CA ALA A 78 -4.26 12.14 7.25
C ALA A 78 -3.57 10.78 7.47
N LEU A 79 -2.55 10.46 6.67
CA LEU A 79 -1.76 9.24 6.85
C LEU A 79 -0.99 9.21 8.18
N ARG A 80 -0.46 10.37 8.59
CA ARG A 80 0.20 10.49 9.90
C ARG A 80 -0.79 10.23 11.03
N ASP A 81 -1.98 10.81 10.97
CA ASP A 81 -3.00 10.66 12.01
C ASP A 81 -3.47 9.20 12.10
N ASP A 82 -3.64 8.50 10.97
CA ASP A 82 -3.91 7.07 10.93
C ASP A 82 -2.74 6.25 11.51
N LEU A 83 -1.49 6.61 11.22
CA LEU A 83 -0.32 5.94 11.77
C LEU A 83 -0.20 6.14 13.28
N ASP A 84 -0.44 7.35 13.78
CA ASP A 84 -0.45 7.66 15.21
C ASP A 84 -1.52 6.84 15.94
N ALA A 85 -2.71 6.68 15.35
CA ALA A 85 -3.78 5.84 15.89
C ALA A 85 -3.35 4.35 15.97
N VAL A 86 -2.70 3.83 14.93
CA VAL A 86 -2.17 2.44 14.92
C VAL A 86 -1.08 2.27 15.96
N VAL A 87 -0.12 3.19 16.04
CA VAL A 87 0.96 3.14 17.05
C VAL A 87 0.40 3.17 18.47
N GLY A 88 -0.57 4.03 18.73
CA GLY A 88 -1.27 4.08 20.02
C GLY A 88 -2.00 2.78 20.36
N ALA A 89 -2.70 2.21 19.37
CA ALA A 89 -3.41 0.94 19.52
C ALA A 89 -2.46 -0.22 19.84
N LEU A 90 -1.32 -0.32 19.16
CA LEU A 90 -0.33 -1.39 19.38
C LEU A 90 0.24 -1.42 20.80
N GLY A 91 0.24 -0.29 21.51
CA GLY A 91 0.66 -0.18 22.90
C GLY A 91 -0.43 -0.53 23.93
N ALA A 92 -1.68 -0.76 23.52
CA ALA A 92 -2.83 -0.95 24.41
C ALA A 92 -3.39 -2.39 24.37
N PRO A 93 -3.70 -3.01 25.54
CA PRO A 93 -4.38 -4.30 25.57
C PRO A 93 -5.77 -4.23 24.92
N GLY A 94 -6.16 -5.24 24.15
CA GLY A 94 -7.49 -5.31 23.54
C GLY A 94 -7.70 -4.41 22.31
N SER A 95 -6.64 -3.94 21.71
CA SER A 95 -6.64 -3.01 20.56
C SER A 95 -6.89 -3.65 19.19
N GLN A 96 -7.09 -4.97 19.13
CA GLN A 96 -7.36 -5.67 17.84
C GLN A 96 -8.50 -5.03 17.02
N PRO A 97 -9.64 -4.59 17.57
CA PRO A 97 -10.70 -3.96 16.80
C PRO A 97 -10.25 -2.68 16.09
N GLN A 98 -9.46 -1.82 16.75
CA GLN A 98 -8.95 -0.57 16.18
C GLN A 98 -7.98 -0.83 15.03
N ILE A 99 -7.08 -1.81 15.19
CA ILE A 99 -6.16 -2.22 14.13
C ILE A 99 -6.93 -2.83 12.95
N ALA A 100 -7.91 -3.69 13.23
CA ALA A 100 -8.76 -4.30 12.21
C ALA A 100 -9.53 -3.26 11.39
N GLU A 101 -10.01 -2.18 12.01
CA GLU A 101 -10.70 -1.08 11.32
C GLU A 101 -9.82 -0.45 10.23
N VAL A 102 -8.56 -0.17 10.54
CA VAL A 102 -7.62 0.37 9.54
C VAL A 102 -7.42 -0.61 8.38
N MET A 103 -7.31 -1.91 8.67
CA MET A 103 -7.17 -2.93 7.63
C MET A 103 -8.42 -3.02 6.76
N VAL A 104 -9.62 -2.94 7.34
CA VAL A 104 -10.89 -2.92 6.60
C VAL A 104 -10.99 -1.70 5.68
N ARG A 105 -10.63 -0.49 6.18
CA ARG A 105 -10.58 0.72 5.35
C ARG A 105 -9.57 0.58 4.21
N GLY A 106 -8.40 0.00 4.49
CA GLY A 106 -7.37 -0.29 3.47
C GLY A 106 -7.88 -1.23 2.38
N ASN A 107 -8.57 -2.31 2.76
CA ASN A 107 -9.19 -3.24 1.81
C ASN A 107 -10.24 -2.55 0.94
N ALA A 108 -11.06 -1.67 1.52
CA ALA A 108 -12.04 -0.90 0.76
C ALA A 108 -11.36 0.03 -0.26
N GLY A 109 -10.30 0.72 0.15
CA GLY A 109 -9.51 1.59 -0.74
C GLY A 109 -8.84 0.80 -1.87
N ALA A 110 -8.26 -0.37 -1.58
CA ALA A 110 -7.62 -1.20 -2.58
C ALA A 110 -8.59 -1.67 -3.69
N ARG A 111 -9.87 -1.91 -3.34
CA ARG A 111 -10.91 -2.27 -4.31
C ARG A 111 -11.31 -1.14 -5.26
N MET A 112 -10.97 0.11 -4.94
CA MET A 112 -11.22 1.26 -5.83
C MET A 112 -10.23 1.33 -6.99
N LEU A 113 -9.10 0.64 -6.91
CA LEU A 113 -8.11 0.64 -7.98
C LEU A 113 -8.64 -0.16 -9.19
N PRO A 114 -8.56 0.42 -10.40
CA PRO A 114 -8.94 -0.30 -11.61
C PRO A 114 -8.00 -1.51 -11.81
N ALA A 115 -8.54 -2.61 -12.34
CA ALA A 115 -7.74 -3.79 -12.66
C ALA A 115 -6.60 -3.45 -13.63
N LYS A 116 -5.45 -4.13 -13.48
CA LYS A 116 -4.17 -3.85 -14.19
C LYS A 116 -4.25 -3.71 -15.72
N HIS A 117 -5.35 -4.11 -16.35
CA HIS A 117 -5.53 -4.05 -17.81
C HIS A 117 -6.87 -3.44 -18.24
N GLY A 118 -7.46 -2.55 -17.41
CA GLY A 118 -8.72 -1.90 -17.78
C GLY A 118 -9.93 -2.84 -17.82
N GLY A 119 -9.80 -4.06 -17.26
CA GLY A 119 -10.90 -4.98 -17.09
C GLY A 119 -11.83 -4.55 -15.96
N VAL A 120 -13.10 -4.95 -16.04
CA VAL A 120 -14.05 -4.85 -14.93
C VAL A 120 -13.42 -5.57 -13.73
N ALA A 121 -13.50 -4.96 -12.53
CA ALA A 121 -13.09 -5.63 -11.31
C ALA A 121 -13.82 -6.97 -11.23
N ALA A 122 -13.09 -8.08 -11.28
CA ALA A 122 -13.70 -9.39 -11.11
C ALA A 122 -14.23 -9.47 -9.66
N GLU A 123 -15.50 -9.82 -9.50
CA GLU A 123 -16.01 -10.18 -8.19
C GLU A 123 -15.33 -11.50 -7.78
N TYR A 124 -14.45 -11.39 -6.79
CA TYR A 124 -13.86 -12.57 -6.16
C TYR A 124 -14.71 -12.98 -4.99
N VAL A 125 -15.00 -14.26 -4.90
CA VAL A 125 -15.64 -14.88 -3.73
C VAL A 125 -14.54 -15.60 -2.96
N ASP A 126 -14.42 -15.31 -1.68
CA ASP A 126 -13.52 -16.04 -0.80
C ASP A 126 -14.09 -17.44 -0.55
N VAL A 127 -13.38 -18.47 -0.98
CA VAL A 127 -13.74 -19.86 -0.72
C VAL A 127 -12.75 -20.43 0.30
N LEU A 128 -13.26 -20.73 1.49
CA LEU A 128 -12.49 -21.43 2.51
C LEU A 128 -12.45 -22.91 2.18
N VAL A 129 -11.25 -23.44 1.92
CA VAL A 129 -11.04 -24.86 1.65
C VAL A 129 -10.16 -25.44 2.76
N GLU A 130 -10.70 -26.37 3.55
CA GLU A 130 -9.90 -27.15 4.48
C GLU A 130 -9.01 -28.13 3.71
N VAL A 131 -7.71 -28.02 3.89
CA VAL A 131 -6.71 -28.92 3.31
C VAL A 131 -5.94 -29.61 4.42
N LYS A 132 -5.68 -30.91 4.25
CA LYS A 132 -4.79 -31.64 5.15
C LYS A 132 -3.36 -31.11 5.02
N ASP A 133 -2.64 -31.06 6.15
CA ASP A 133 -1.23 -30.68 6.16
C ASP A 133 -0.36 -31.90 5.72
N GLU A 134 -0.48 -32.25 4.44
CA GLU A 134 0.25 -33.35 3.80
C GLU A 134 0.89 -32.85 2.50
N PRO A 135 2.09 -33.34 2.12
CA PRO A 135 2.72 -32.97 0.86
C PRO A 135 1.80 -33.23 -0.34
N GLY A 136 1.53 -32.17 -1.12
CA GLY A 136 0.71 -32.26 -2.34
C GLY A 136 -0.77 -31.91 -2.16
N SER A 137 -1.28 -31.70 -0.96
CA SER A 137 -2.68 -31.37 -0.70
C SER A 137 -3.13 -30.11 -1.44
N LEU A 138 -2.33 -29.04 -1.43
CA LEU A 138 -2.60 -27.80 -2.16
C LEU A 138 -2.67 -28.01 -3.69
N ARG A 139 -1.87 -28.95 -4.24
CA ARG A 139 -1.89 -29.25 -5.66
C ARG A 139 -3.27 -29.74 -6.12
N HIS A 140 -3.96 -30.56 -5.30
CA HIS A 140 -5.28 -31.06 -5.64
C HIS A 140 -6.32 -29.93 -5.67
N VAL A 141 -6.22 -28.96 -4.76
CA VAL A 141 -7.11 -27.78 -4.75
C VAL A 141 -6.93 -26.96 -6.03
N PHE A 142 -5.68 -26.68 -6.43
CA PHE A 142 -5.39 -25.91 -7.65
C PHE A 142 -5.83 -26.64 -8.93
N LEU A 143 -5.70 -27.97 -8.97
CA LEU A 143 -6.15 -28.76 -10.12
C LEU A 143 -7.69 -28.84 -10.22
N ALA A 144 -8.40 -28.74 -9.09
CA ALA A 144 -9.87 -28.74 -9.08
C ALA A 144 -10.46 -27.35 -9.39
N ALA A 145 -9.66 -26.27 -9.27
CA ALA A 145 -10.09 -24.89 -9.54
C ALA A 145 -9.69 -24.39 -10.94
N ALA A 146 -9.00 -25.20 -11.75
CA ALA A 146 -8.57 -24.88 -13.12
C ALA A 146 -9.58 -25.38 -14.15
#